data_45caaa812a92fa92416a6766eb7e7eeb
#
_entry.id   45caaa812a92fa92416a6766eb7e7eeb
#
_cell.length_a   1.000
_cell.length_b   1.000
_cell.length_c   1.000
_cell.angle_alpha   90.00
_cell.angle_beta   90.00
_cell.angle_gamma   90.00
#
_symmetry.space_group_name_H-M   'P 1'
#
loop_
_entity.id
_entity.type
_entity.pdbx_description
1 polymer ?
#
loop_
_entity_poly.entity_id
_entity_poly.type
_entity_poly.pdbx_seq_one_letter_code
_entity_poly.pdbx_strand_id
1 'polypeptide(L)'
;VDTCVKMADLILPEGVVVSMKDKDGNVTEEKIDDEYYDVPMAVLVNGYSASASEILAGAIRDNHAGLLVGTKTFGKGIVQSSLEFADGSGMKVTTARYYTPSGECIHEIGIEPDVEVELDEDAVTRYGINNLPHDHDAQLQKAIELLGGTPVLTTATPDEADAAEEK
;
A
#
# COMPACT_ATOMS: atom_id res chain seq x y z
N VAL A 1 -6.95 7.97 8.59
CA VAL A 1 -6.43 7.01 9.58
C VAL A 1 -7.54 6.08 10.04
N ASP A 2 -8.65 6.58 10.56
CA ASP A 2 -9.72 5.77 11.18
C ASP A 2 -10.23 4.62 10.30
N THR A 3 -10.45 4.86 9.00
CA THR A 3 -10.87 3.79 8.07
C THR A 3 -9.76 2.73 7.88
N CYS A 4 -8.51 3.16 7.85
CA CYS A 4 -7.37 2.27 7.74
C CYS A 4 -7.26 1.37 8.99
N VAL A 5 -7.40 1.94 10.19
CA VAL A 5 -7.40 1.18 11.45
C VAL A 5 -8.52 0.15 11.47
N LYS A 6 -9.75 0.53 11.07
CA LYS A 6 -10.88 -0.41 10.95
C LYS A 6 -10.66 -1.53 9.93
N MET A 7 -9.95 -1.25 8.84
CA MET A 7 -9.56 -2.29 7.89
C MET A 7 -8.50 -3.22 8.49
N ALA A 8 -7.51 -2.66 9.18
CA ALA A 8 -6.49 -3.42 9.88
C ALA A 8 -7.11 -4.35 10.94
N ASP A 9 -8.08 -3.85 11.71
CA ASP A 9 -8.82 -4.57 12.74
C ASP A 9 -9.53 -5.84 12.23
N LEU A 10 -9.92 -5.85 10.94
CA LEU A 10 -10.55 -7.00 10.32
C LEU A 10 -9.58 -8.09 9.86
N ILE A 11 -8.30 -7.77 9.67
CA ILE A 11 -7.35 -8.64 8.95
C ILE A 11 -6.02 -8.83 9.67
N LEU A 12 -5.79 -8.17 10.80
CA LEU A 12 -4.56 -8.27 11.57
C LEU A 12 -4.83 -8.76 12.98
N PRO A 13 -3.89 -9.50 13.59
CA PRO A 13 -3.98 -9.88 15.00
C PRO A 13 -3.88 -8.67 15.91
N GLU A 14 -4.24 -8.84 17.19
CA GLU A 14 -4.09 -7.81 18.21
C GLU A 14 -2.73 -7.13 18.16
N GLY A 15 -2.73 -5.80 18.18
CA GLY A 15 -1.49 -5.05 18.19
C GLY A 15 -1.61 -3.58 17.81
N VAL A 16 -0.46 -2.97 17.60
CA VAL A 16 -0.34 -1.61 17.09
C VAL A 16 -0.45 -1.62 15.57
N VAL A 17 -1.27 -0.73 15.02
CA VAL A 17 -1.37 -0.50 13.57
C VAL A 17 -0.40 0.59 13.13
N VAL A 18 -0.34 1.67 13.91
CA VAL A 18 0.51 2.83 13.64
C VAL A 18 0.77 3.60 14.91
N SER A 19 1.96 4.16 15.03
CA SER A 19 2.31 5.14 16.06
C SER A 19 2.47 6.51 15.42
N MET A 20 2.06 7.56 16.12
CA MET A 20 2.23 8.96 15.71
C MET A 20 3.06 9.68 16.75
N LYS A 21 4.13 10.34 16.34
CA LYS A 21 5.01 11.10 17.22
C LYS A 21 5.01 12.57 16.86
N ASP A 22 4.63 13.42 17.81
CA ASP A 22 4.62 14.87 17.62
C ASP A 22 6.03 15.50 17.79
N LYS A 23 6.11 16.83 17.60
CA LYS A 23 7.36 17.58 17.75
C LYS A 23 7.91 17.61 19.18
N ASP A 24 7.08 17.40 20.19
CA ASP A 24 7.44 17.41 21.60
C ASP A 24 7.83 16.00 22.09
N GLY A 25 7.73 15.00 21.21
CA GLY A 25 8.08 13.62 21.48
C GLY A 25 6.94 12.78 22.08
N ASN A 26 5.73 13.31 22.18
CA ASN A 26 4.58 12.53 22.62
C ASN A 26 4.19 11.53 21.55
N VAL A 27 3.91 10.29 21.98
CA VAL A 27 3.53 9.19 21.11
C VAL A 27 2.06 8.84 21.35
N THR A 28 1.31 8.73 20.26
CA THR A 28 -0.05 8.20 20.24
C THR A 28 -0.05 6.96 19.38
N GLU A 29 -0.69 5.88 19.82
CA GLU A 29 -0.78 4.61 19.11
C GLU A 29 -2.23 4.29 18.78
N GLU A 30 -2.48 3.81 17.57
CA GLU A 30 -3.74 3.18 17.17
C GLU A 30 -3.57 1.66 17.29
N LYS A 31 -4.49 1.04 18.06
CA LYS A 31 -4.47 -0.40 18.36
C LYS A 31 -5.75 -1.07 17.92
N ILE A 32 -5.64 -2.35 17.67
CA ILE A 32 -6.74 -3.24 17.28
C ILE A 32 -6.79 -4.45 18.21
N ASP A 33 -7.93 -5.13 18.24
CA ASP A 33 -8.16 -6.33 19.06
C ASP A 33 -7.80 -7.63 18.31
N ASP A 34 -8.20 -8.79 18.84
CA ASP A 34 -7.87 -10.11 18.32
C ASP A 34 -9.02 -10.77 17.52
N GLU A 35 -10.09 -10.03 17.21
CA GLU A 35 -11.20 -10.50 16.40
C GLU A 35 -10.97 -10.23 14.90
N TYR A 36 -10.19 -11.05 14.21
CA TYR A 36 -9.81 -10.84 12.82
C TYR A 36 -9.99 -12.08 11.95
N TYR A 37 -9.97 -11.89 10.62
CA TYR A 37 -9.98 -12.96 9.63
C TYR A 37 -8.56 -13.37 9.28
N ASP A 38 -8.14 -14.56 9.76
CA ASP A 38 -6.84 -15.14 9.42
C ASP A 38 -6.90 -15.81 8.03
N VAL A 39 -6.52 -15.04 7.01
CA VAL A 39 -6.49 -15.50 5.61
C VAL A 39 -5.14 -15.15 4.96
N PRO A 40 -4.59 -16.02 4.11
CA PRO A 40 -3.38 -15.69 3.34
C PRO A 40 -3.59 -14.43 2.49
N MET A 41 -2.67 -13.47 2.59
CA MET A 41 -2.77 -12.18 1.93
C MET A 41 -1.52 -11.86 1.11
N ALA A 42 -1.73 -11.29 -0.08
CA ALA A 42 -0.72 -10.55 -0.84
C ALA A 42 -1.26 -9.17 -1.16
N VAL A 43 -0.50 -8.13 -0.85
CA VAL A 43 -0.91 -6.72 -0.99
C VAL A 43 -0.08 -6.07 -2.07
N LEU A 44 -0.73 -5.58 -3.12
CA LEU A 44 -0.06 -4.88 -4.21
C LEU A 44 0.24 -3.44 -3.79
N VAL A 45 1.50 -3.03 -3.92
CA VAL A 45 1.97 -1.68 -3.58
C VAL A 45 2.85 -1.11 -4.68
N ASN A 46 2.85 0.21 -4.82
CA ASN A 46 3.72 0.92 -5.76
C ASN A 46 3.96 2.37 -5.31
N GLY A 47 4.70 3.15 -6.11
CA GLY A 47 5.01 4.54 -5.83
C GLY A 47 3.81 5.49 -5.70
N TYR A 48 2.58 5.06 -6.03
CA TYR A 48 1.34 5.80 -5.77
C TYR A 48 0.67 5.40 -4.46
N SER A 49 1.12 4.32 -3.82
CA SER A 49 0.64 3.91 -2.49
C SER A 49 1.18 4.88 -1.45
N ALA A 50 0.29 5.69 -0.86
CA ALA A 50 0.71 6.79 0.02
C ALA A 50 -0.18 6.90 1.27
N SER A 51 0.37 7.48 2.37
CA SER A 51 -0.38 7.87 3.58
C SER A 51 -1.08 6.68 4.25
N ALA A 52 -2.42 6.64 4.29
CA ALA A 52 -3.19 5.56 4.90
C ALA A 52 -2.91 4.18 4.27
N SER A 53 -2.62 4.14 2.96
CA SER A 53 -2.21 2.90 2.29
C SER A 53 -0.87 2.39 2.82
N GLU A 54 0.06 3.29 3.13
CA GLU A 54 1.35 2.94 3.72
C GLU A 54 1.22 2.49 5.17
N ILE A 55 0.29 3.10 5.93
CA ILE A 55 -0.03 2.66 7.30
C ILE A 55 -0.51 1.21 7.28
N LEU A 56 -1.46 0.89 6.39
CA LEU A 56 -2.00 -0.47 6.28
C LEU A 56 -0.93 -1.46 5.78
N ALA A 57 -0.19 -1.10 4.74
CA ALA A 57 0.88 -1.94 4.21
C ALA A 57 1.97 -2.21 5.27
N GLY A 58 2.42 -1.18 5.99
CA GLY A 58 3.39 -1.33 7.08
C GLY A 58 2.87 -2.19 8.23
N ALA A 59 1.60 -2.04 8.59
CA ALA A 59 0.97 -2.87 9.62
C ALA A 59 0.89 -4.34 9.20
N ILE A 60 0.52 -4.63 7.94
CA ILE A 60 0.46 -6.00 7.40
C ILE A 60 1.85 -6.64 7.38
N ARG A 61 2.86 -5.93 6.88
CA ARG A 61 4.25 -6.40 6.82
C ARG A 61 4.80 -6.69 8.23
N ASP A 62 4.70 -5.73 9.13
CA ASP A 62 5.35 -5.80 10.44
C ASP A 62 4.67 -6.82 11.38
N ASN A 63 3.37 -7.12 11.17
CA ASN A 63 2.65 -8.20 11.86
C ASN A 63 2.75 -9.55 11.13
N HIS A 64 3.49 -9.63 10.01
CA HIS A 64 3.65 -10.85 9.21
C HIS A 64 2.31 -11.48 8.75
N ALA A 65 1.28 -10.64 8.57
CA ALA A 65 -0.06 -11.09 8.19
C ALA A 65 -0.23 -11.28 6.68
N GLY A 66 0.72 -10.79 5.86
CA GLY A 66 0.71 -10.93 4.41
C GLY A 66 2.03 -10.48 3.80
N LEU A 67 2.16 -10.66 2.49
CA LEU A 67 3.32 -10.23 1.71
C LEU A 67 3.00 -8.97 0.91
N LEU A 68 3.91 -8.00 0.92
CA LEU A 68 3.86 -6.85 0.03
C LEU A 68 4.51 -7.20 -1.31
N VAL A 69 3.82 -6.98 -2.40
CA VAL A 69 4.27 -7.30 -3.77
C VAL A 69 4.19 -6.04 -4.62
N GLY A 70 5.22 -5.74 -5.38
CA GLY A 70 5.23 -4.60 -6.29
C GLY A 70 6.47 -3.76 -6.19
N THR A 71 6.33 -2.45 -6.08
CA THR A 71 7.46 -1.53 -5.98
C THR A 71 7.34 -0.65 -4.73
N LYS A 72 8.42 0.02 -4.37
CA LYS A 72 8.52 0.90 -3.22
C LYS A 72 7.38 1.92 -3.15
N THR A 73 6.81 2.13 -1.98
CA THR A 73 5.72 3.10 -1.76
C THR A 73 6.20 4.55 -1.75
N PHE A 74 5.28 5.50 -1.72
CA PHE A 74 5.53 6.93 -1.90
C PHE A 74 6.38 7.57 -0.78
N GLY A 75 6.16 7.21 0.49
CA GLY A 75 6.85 7.82 1.63
C GLY A 75 6.15 9.04 2.22
N LYS A 76 4.81 9.07 2.30
CA LYS A 76 4.07 10.15 2.97
C LYS A 76 3.77 9.80 4.43
N GLY A 77 4.77 9.88 5.29
CA GLY A 77 4.69 9.53 6.70
C GLY A 77 4.44 10.72 7.64
N ILE A 78 3.55 11.66 7.29
CA ILE A 78 3.23 12.86 8.09
C ILE A 78 1.75 13.02 8.36
N VAL A 79 1.44 13.51 9.57
CA VAL A 79 0.10 13.99 9.95
C VAL A 79 0.01 15.48 9.72
N GLN A 80 -1.02 15.92 9.01
CA GLN A 80 -1.28 17.34 8.77
C GLN A 80 -2.65 17.72 9.33
N SER A 81 -2.70 18.80 10.10
CA SER A 81 -3.91 19.42 10.59
C SER A 81 -4.24 20.66 9.76
N SER A 82 -5.52 20.82 9.42
CA SER A 82 -6.01 22.03 8.76
C SER A 82 -6.49 23.02 9.81
N LEU A 83 -6.03 24.25 9.71
CA LEU A 83 -6.48 25.37 10.52
C LEU A 83 -7.26 26.33 9.63
N GLU A 84 -8.47 26.69 10.02
CA GLU A 84 -9.30 27.68 9.34
C GLU A 84 -9.27 28.97 10.14
N PHE A 85 -9.16 30.11 9.45
CA PHE A 85 -9.14 31.44 10.04
C PHE A 85 -10.50 32.13 9.86
N ALA A 86 -10.78 33.16 10.69
CA ALA A 86 -12.06 33.87 10.70
C ALA A 86 -12.36 34.58 9.38
N ASP A 87 -11.38 34.88 8.56
CA ASP A 87 -11.52 35.49 7.24
C ASP A 87 -11.80 34.48 6.10
N GLY A 88 -11.95 33.17 6.44
CA GLY A 88 -12.17 32.08 5.48
C GLY A 88 -10.89 31.53 4.83
N SER A 89 -9.72 32.07 5.15
CA SER A 89 -8.45 31.48 4.75
C SER A 89 -8.10 30.29 5.64
N GLY A 90 -7.15 29.45 5.21
CA GLY A 90 -6.72 28.31 6.00
C GLY A 90 -5.27 27.94 5.74
N MET A 91 -4.69 27.16 6.63
CA MET A 91 -3.37 26.58 6.46
C MET A 91 -3.34 25.11 6.87
N LYS A 92 -2.46 24.35 6.24
CA LYS A 92 -2.11 22.98 6.66
C LYS A 92 -0.76 23.01 7.38
N VAL A 93 -0.73 22.41 8.55
CA VAL A 93 0.47 22.32 9.39
C VAL A 93 0.79 20.86 9.67
N THR A 94 2.03 20.45 9.46
CA THR A 94 2.50 19.13 9.88
C THR A 94 2.63 19.12 11.40
N THR A 95 1.93 18.19 12.06
CA THR A 95 1.84 18.10 13.52
C THR A 95 2.54 16.87 14.08
N ALA A 96 2.66 15.77 13.30
CA ALA A 96 3.32 14.53 13.74
C ALA A 96 3.88 13.76 12.55
N ARG A 97 4.67 12.71 12.85
CA ARG A 97 5.14 11.70 11.90
C ARG A 97 4.54 10.36 12.24
N TYR A 98 4.28 9.54 11.20
CA TYR A 98 3.87 8.16 11.33
C TYR A 98 5.07 7.22 11.45
N TYR A 99 4.88 6.20 12.27
CA TYR A 99 5.81 5.09 12.44
C TYR A 99 5.03 3.78 12.32
N THR A 100 5.61 2.81 11.64
CA THR A 100 5.04 1.46 11.53
C THR A 100 5.08 0.76 12.90
N PRO A 101 4.41 -0.39 13.08
CA PRO A 101 4.50 -1.17 14.32
C PRO A 101 5.92 -1.48 14.75
N SER A 102 6.84 -1.72 13.82
CA SER A 102 8.26 -1.94 14.11
C SER A 102 9.02 -0.67 14.52
N GLY A 103 8.38 0.51 14.44
CA GLY A 103 8.99 1.80 14.78
C GLY A 103 9.73 2.46 13.61
N GLU A 104 9.56 2.00 12.38
CA GLU A 104 10.15 2.60 11.20
C GLU A 104 9.40 3.87 10.79
N CYS A 105 10.14 4.97 10.56
CA CYS A 105 9.59 6.21 10.02
C CYS A 105 9.55 6.15 8.50
N ILE A 106 8.35 6.11 7.92
CA ILE A 106 8.17 5.99 6.47
C ILE A 106 8.29 7.32 5.71
N HIS A 107 8.41 8.45 6.42
CA HIS A 107 8.43 9.78 5.77
C HIS A 107 9.68 9.99 4.91
N GLU A 108 9.47 10.32 3.63
CA GLU A 108 10.50 10.49 2.58
C GLU A 108 11.31 9.20 2.29
N ILE A 109 10.92 8.07 2.88
CA ILE A 109 11.57 6.77 2.71
C ILE A 109 10.68 5.82 1.92
N GLY A 110 9.38 5.72 2.29
CA GLY A 110 8.47 4.70 1.78
C GLY A 110 8.68 3.34 2.44
N ILE A 111 7.94 2.35 1.96
CA ILE A 111 8.02 0.96 2.39
C ILE A 111 8.48 0.13 1.20
N GLU A 112 9.56 -0.63 1.37
CA GLU A 112 9.98 -1.62 0.38
C GLU A 112 9.04 -2.82 0.40
N PRO A 113 8.64 -3.36 -0.76
CA PRO A 113 7.88 -4.60 -0.81
C PRO A 113 8.73 -5.81 -0.40
N ASP A 114 8.08 -6.88 0.06
CA ASP A 114 8.76 -8.16 0.34
C ASP A 114 9.20 -8.85 -0.95
N VAL A 115 8.42 -8.65 -2.02
CA VAL A 115 8.69 -9.18 -3.35
C VAL A 115 8.61 -8.04 -4.37
N GLU A 116 9.78 -7.61 -4.84
CA GLU A 116 9.87 -6.55 -5.84
C GLU A 116 9.49 -7.08 -7.23
N VAL A 117 8.53 -6.43 -7.85
CA VAL A 117 8.03 -6.74 -9.19
C VAL A 117 7.72 -5.44 -9.92
N GLU A 118 8.45 -5.17 -10.98
CA GLU A 118 8.17 -4.07 -11.89
C GLU A 118 7.04 -4.44 -12.87
N LEU A 119 6.28 -3.43 -13.28
CA LEU A 119 5.31 -3.57 -14.37
C LEU A 119 6.00 -3.33 -15.71
N ASP A 120 5.48 -3.97 -16.76
CA ASP A 120 5.93 -3.71 -18.12
C ASP A 120 5.55 -2.28 -18.55
N GLU A 121 6.55 -1.47 -18.91
CA GLU A 121 6.34 -0.06 -19.26
C GLU A 121 5.48 0.13 -20.53
N ASP A 122 5.59 -0.77 -21.49
CA ASP A 122 4.80 -0.71 -22.71
C ASP A 122 3.33 -1.04 -22.41
N ALA A 123 3.07 -2.03 -21.57
CA ALA A 123 1.73 -2.35 -21.11
C ALA A 123 1.11 -1.21 -20.30
N VAL A 124 1.88 -0.60 -19.39
CA VAL A 124 1.43 0.56 -18.60
C VAL A 124 1.12 1.77 -19.49
N THR A 125 1.94 2.00 -20.51
CA THR A 125 1.73 3.10 -21.48
C THR A 125 0.49 2.87 -22.30
N ARG A 126 0.23 1.63 -22.73
CA ARG A 126 -0.92 1.27 -23.58
C ARG A 126 -2.24 1.27 -22.82
N TYR A 127 -2.31 0.62 -21.69
CA TYR A 127 -3.56 0.37 -20.95
C TYR A 127 -3.77 1.34 -19.77
N GLY A 128 -2.71 1.97 -19.27
CA GLY A 128 -2.70 2.71 -18.02
C GLY A 128 -2.62 1.78 -16.80
N ILE A 129 -1.91 2.22 -15.78
CA ILE A 129 -1.64 1.40 -14.58
C ILE A 129 -2.92 0.88 -13.88
N ASN A 130 -4.02 1.63 -13.94
CA ASN A 130 -5.28 1.25 -13.31
C ASN A 130 -6.17 0.34 -14.18
N ASN A 131 -5.77 0.05 -15.42
CA ASN A 131 -6.57 -0.70 -16.37
C ASN A 131 -5.76 -1.81 -17.04
N LEU A 132 -4.64 -2.22 -16.44
CA LEU A 132 -3.86 -3.34 -16.95
C LEU A 132 -4.73 -4.60 -17.01
N PRO A 133 -4.79 -5.31 -18.16
CA PRO A 133 -5.37 -6.64 -18.21
C PRO A 133 -4.65 -7.58 -17.25
N HIS A 134 -5.36 -8.53 -16.66
CA HIS A 134 -4.80 -9.43 -15.64
C HIS A 134 -3.58 -10.20 -16.12
N ASP A 135 -3.54 -10.61 -17.37
CA ASP A 135 -2.44 -11.33 -18.01
C ASP A 135 -1.23 -10.45 -18.37
N HIS A 136 -1.38 -9.13 -18.31
CA HIS A 136 -0.31 -8.13 -18.45
C HIS A 136 0.14 -7.52 -17.10
N ASP A 137 -0.55 -7.84 -16.01
CA ASP A 137 -0.21 -7.34 -14.67
C ASP A 137 0.72 -8.32 -13.94
N ALA A 138 2.02 -8.12 -14.12
CA ALA A 138 3.04 -8.97 -13.49
C ALA A 138 2.97 -8.97 -11.96
N GLN A 139 2.57 -7.85 -11.34
CA GLN A 139 2.42 -7.74 -9.88
C GLN A 139 1.25 -8.60 -9.40
N LEU A 140 0.10 -8.52 -10.06
CA LEU A 140 -1.06 -9.36 -9.75
C LEU A 140 -0.74 -10.84 -9.96
N GLN A 141 -0.10 -11.20 -11.07
CA GLN A 141 0.25 -12.59 -11.35
C GLN A 141 1.24 -13.16 -10.33
N LYS A 142 2.20 -12.35 -9.85
CA LYS A 142 3.11 -12.75 -8.78
C LYS A 142 2.39 -12.93 -7.45
N ALA A 143 1.45 -12.07 -7.13
CA ALA A 143 0.61 -12.22 -5.93
C ALA A 143 -0.23 -13.51 -5.98
N ILE A 144 -0.82 -13.83 -7.13
CA ILE A 144 -1.57 -15.08 -7.36
C ILE A 144 -0.66 -16.31 -7.14
N GLU A 145 0.56 -16.29 -7.70
CA GLU A 145 1.55 -17.37 -7.52
C GLU A 145 1.88 -17.58 -6.03
N LEU A 146 2.16 -16.50 -5.31
CA LEU A 146 2.52 -16.53 -3.89
C LEU A 146 1.39 -17.08 -3.01
N LEU A 147 0.14 -16.88 -3.42
CA LEU A 147 -1.04 -17.43 -2.75
C LEU A 147 -1.40 -18.85 -3.22
N GLY A 148 -0.56 -19.49 -4.04
CA GLY A 148 -0.75 -20.87 -4.54
C GLY A 148 -1.70 -20.99 -5.73
N GLY A 149 -2.05 -19.86 -6.37
CA GLY A 149 -2.81 -19.86 -7.63
C GLY A 149 -1.92 -20.14 -8.86
N THR A 150 -2.55 -20.24 -10.02
CA THR A 150 -1.85 -20.41 -11.30
C THR A 150 -1.81 -19.08 -12.04
N PRO A 151 -0.64 -18.45 -12.21
CA PRO A 151 -0.50 -17.22 -12.96
C PRO A 151 -0.81 -17.42 -14.45
N VAL A 152 -1.36 -16.38 -15.08
CA VAL A 152 -1.56 -16.32 -16.53
C VAL A 152 -0.91 -15.03 -17.03
N LEU A 153 0.32 -15.13 -17.54
CA LEU A 153 1.02 -14.00 -18.15
C LEU A 153 1.05 -14.15 -19.66
N THR A 154 0.64 -13.10 -20.36
CA THR A 154 0.85 -12.98 -21.80
C THR A 154 2.26 -12.47 -22.06
N THR A 155 3.06 -13.28 -22.76
CA THR A 155 4.39 -12.90 -23.23
C THR A 155 4.35 -12.27 -24.63
N ALA A 156 3.16 -12.22 -25.24
CA ALA A 156 2.99 -11.57 -26.53
C ALA A 156 3.14 -10.05 -26.39
N THR A 157 3.88 -9.44 -27.31
CA THR A 157 3.91 -7.98 -27.41
C THR A 157 2.50 -7.46 -27.68
N PRO A 158 2.17 -6.25 -27.20
CA PRO A 158 0.83 -5.69 -27.39
C PRO A 158 0.29 -5.75 -28.83
N ASP A 159 1.17 -5.64 -29.83
CA ASP A 159 0.82 -5.70 -31.25
C ASP A 159 0.46 -7.12 -31.73
N GLU A 160 0.96 -8.17 -31.08
CA GLU A 160 0.65 -9.56 -31.42
C GLU A 160 -0.70 -10.03 -30.83
N ALA A 161 -1.11 -9.46 -29.71
CA ALA A 161 -2.38 -9.78 -29.04
C ALA A 161 -3.59 -9.26 -29.86
N ASP A 162 -3.54 -8.02 -30.36
CA ASP A 162 -4.63 -7.44 -31.19
C ASP A 162 -4.80 -8.15 -32.54
N ALA A 163 -3.70 -8.68 -33.11
CA ALA A 163 -3.75 -9.44 -34.34
C ALA A 163 -4.42 -10.84 -34.20
N ALA A 164 -4.57 -11.34 -32.97
CA ALA A 164 -5.20 -12.62 -32.68
C ALA A 164 -6.72 -12.50 -32.46
N GLU A 165 -7.23 -11.32 -32.05
CA GLU A 165 -8.66 -11.08 -31.84
C GLU A 165 -9.40 -10.67 -33.13
N GLU A 166 -8.71 -10.28 -34.22
CA GLU A 166 -9.30 -9.94 -35.52
C GLU A 166 -9.48 -11.16 -36.47
N LYS A 167 -9.27 -12.37 -36.06
CA LYS A 167 -9.45 -13.62 -36.84
C LYS A 167 -10.57 -14.47 -36.27
#